data_c83d0c96dc7fd4b6d41547cee464d400
#
_entry.id   c83d0c96dc7fd4b6d41547cee464d400
#
_cell.length_a   1.000
_cell.length_b   1.000
_cell.length_c   1.000
_cell.angle_alpha   90.00
_cell.angle_beta   90.00
_cell.angle_gamma   90.00
#
_symmetry.space_group_name_H-M   'P 1'
#
loop_
_entity.id
_entity.type
_entity.pdbx_description
1 polymer ?
#
loop_
_entity_poly.entity_id
_entity_poly.type
_entity_poly.pdbx_seq_one_letter_code
_entity_poly.pdbx_strand_id
1 'polypeptide(L)'
;LPVGYEENKDRDLSKYAQYKYYNHDINAGLNIIREKYRLNFGVSLQPQNTRLDYKKAEVDTVVKRNVFNFAPNVDFRYRFSKVSQLRFTYRGRASQPSMENLLDVTDDSNPLNIRKGNPGLKPSFSHSMRLFYNTYNADKQRGMMAHVNLNMTQNSITNATTYNQSTGGVTVKPENINGNWNAMGMFGFNTALRDKRFTINSFSRANYTNAVSYLFNDDTKINDKNTSTTLTSERI
;
A
#
# COMPACT_ATOMS: atom_id res chain seq x y z
N LEU A 1 33.50 -14.71 -40.68
CA LEU A 1 33.05 -13.44 -40.06
C LEU A 1 31.54 -13.50 -39.95
N PRO A 2 30.94 -13.23 -38.79
CA PRO A 2 29.50 -13.23 -38.65
C PRO A 2 28.93 -12.06 -39.45
N VAL A 3 27.93 -12.36 -40.26
CA VAL A 3 27.14 -11.38 -41.00
C VAL A 3 26.55 -10.38 -40.01
N GLY A 4 26.79 -9.08 -40.21
CA GLY A 4 26.32 -8.05 -39.35
C GLY A 4 24.77 -8.09 -39.26
N TYR A 5 24.25 -8.21 -38.06
CA TYR A 5 22.86 -7.96 -37.78
C TYR A 5 22.64 -6.45 -37.97
N GLU A 6 21.97 -6.05 -39.04
CA GLU A 6 21.39 -4.72 -39.08
C GLU A 6 20.29 -4.67 -38.03
N GLU A 7 20.43 -3.81 -37.03
CA GLU A 7 19.36 -3.49 -36.08
C GLU A 7 18.21 -2.83 -36.85
N ASN A 8 17.31 -3.62 -37.36
CA ASN A 8 16.06 -3.14 -37.95
C ASN A 8 15.15 -2.76 -36.76
N LYS A 9 15.20 -1.51 -36.34
CA LYS A 9 14.25 -0.96 -35.37
C LYS A 9 12.87 -0.92 -36.02
N ASP A 10 12.05 -1.91 -35.69
CA ASP A 10 10.65 -1.88 -35.99
C ASP A 10 10.00 -0.70 -35.22
N ARG A 11 9.56 0.32 -35.92
CA ARG A 11 8.98 1.54 -35.36
C ARG A 11 7.68 1.26 -34.59
N ASP A 12 6.91 0.28 -35.02
CA ASP A 12 5.59 -0.03 -34.46
C ASP A 12 5.72 -0.84 -33.15
N LEU A 13 6.76 -1.67 -33.08
CA LEU A 13 7.05 -2.46 -31.89
C LEU A 13 8.01 -1.74 -30.92
N SER A 14 8.73 -0.71 -31.37
CA SER A 14 9.72 -0.01 -30.54
C SER A 14 9.05 1.04 -29.66
N LYS A 15 9.33 0.97 -28.34
CA LYS A 15 8.88 1.92 -27.32
C LYS A 15 10.07 2.71 -26.81
N TYR A 16 9.98 4.04 -26.79
CA TYR A 16 10.90 4.92 -26.11
C TYR A 16 10.18 5.61 -24.95
N ALA A 17 10.75 5.54 -23.75
CA ALA A 17 10.24 6.24 -22.60
C ALA A 17 11.40 6.85 -21.81
N GLN A 18 11.41 8.18 -21.66
CA GLN A 18 12.36 8.88 -20.81
C GLN A 18 11.63 9.48 -19.63
N TYR A 19 12.04 9.09 -18.43
CA TYR A 19 11.47 9.52 -17.17
C TYR A 19 12.44 10.45 -16.44
N LYS A 20 11.98 11.66 -16.12
CA LYS A 20 12.73 12.64 -15.30
C LYS A 20 11.95 12.92 -14.04
N TYR A 21 12.63 12.82 -12.92
CA TYR A 21 12.04 12.89 -11.59
C TYR A 21 12.91 13.78 -10.69
N TYR A 22 12.27 14.79 -10.10
CA TYR A 22 12.87 15.65 -9.10
C TYR A 22 12.02 15.64 -7.85
N ASN A 23 12.61 15.29 -6.72
CA ASN A 23 11.95 15.24 -5.42
C ASN A 23 12.74 16.03 -4.39
N HIS A 24 12.06 16.80 -3.58
CA HIS A 24 12.60 17.44 -2.40
C HIS A 24 11.91 16.91 -1.16
N ASP A 25 12.65 16.64 -0.09
CA ASP A 25 12.13 16.22 1.20
C ASP A 25 12.37 17.32 2.23
N ILE A 26 11.28 17.89 2.74
CA ILE A 26 11.29 18.87 3.82
C ILE A 26 10.67 18.22 5.04
N ASN A 27 11.45 18.01 6.09
CA ASN A 27 11.00 17.32 7.30
C ASN A 27 10.94 18.30 8.46
N ALA A 28 9.79 18.35 9.12
CA ALA A 28 9.61 19.07 10.37
C ALA A 28 9.03 18.14 11.43
N GLY A 29 9.47 18.29 12.68
CA GLY A 29 8.97 17.42 13.74
C GLY A 29 9.23 17.98 15.13
N LEU A 30 8.43 17.46 16.06
CA LEU A 30 8.54 17.74 17.48
C LEU A 30 8.83 16.41 18.21
N ASN A 31 9.79 16.46 19.14
CA ASN A 31 10.15 15.33 19.98
C ASN A 31 10.00 15.74 21.46
N ILE A 32 9.00 15.17 22.11
CA ILE A 32 8.71 15.40 23.53
C ILE A 32 9.14 14.18 24.32
N ILE A 33 10.09 14.37 25.21
CA ILE A 33 10.61 13.30 26.09
C ILE A 33 10.26 13.66 27.52
N ARG A 34 9.62 12.73 28.20
CA ARG A 34 9.32 12.77 29.62
C ARG A 34 9.70 11.43 30.26
N GLU A 35 9.74 11.36 31.55
CA GLU A 35 10.12 10.17 32.30
C GLU A 35 9.29 8.93 31.91
N LYS A 36 7.98 9.09 31.77
CA LYS A 36 7.05 7.99 31.46
C LYS A 36 6.64 7.89 30.00
N TYR A 37 6.82 8.95 29.21
CA TYR A 37 6.41 8.92 27.82
C TYR A 37 7.36 9.64 26.87
N ARG A 38 7.35 9.18 25.65
CA ARG A 38 8.01 9.82 24.53
C ARG A 38 7.00 9.96 23.38
N LEU A 39 6.86 11.17 22.89
CA LEU A 39 6.05 11.48 21.71
C LEU A 39 6.96 12.10 20.65
N ASN A 40 6.99 11.49 19.49
CA ASN A 40 7.59 12.06 18.29
C ASN A 40 6.46 12.28 17.29
N PHE A 41 6.26 13.51 16.87
CA PHE A 41 5.34 13.91 15.81
C PHE A 41 6.13 14.55 14.69
N GLY A 42 5.98 14.05 13.47
CA GLY A 42 6.68 14.57 12.30
C GLY A 42 5.78 14.70 11.09
N VAL A 43 6.19 15.58 10.21
CA VAL A 43 5.58 15.79 8.90
C VAL A 43 6.69 15.89 7.88
N SER A 44 6.59 15.10 6.83
CA SER A 44 7.42 15.21 5.63
C SER A 44 6.59 15.82 4.51
N LEU A 45 7.10 16.88 3.91
CA LEU A 45 6.54 17.55 2.75
C LEU A 45 7.44 17.23 1.55
N GLN A 46 6.86 16.65 0.52
CA GLN A 46 7.61 16.15 -0.63
C GLN A 46 7.07 16.74 -1.93
N PRO A 47 7.48 18.00 -2.28
CA PRO A 47 7.22 18.54 -3.61
C PRO A 47 7.96 17.71 -4.65
N GLN A 48 7.23 17.28 -5.66
CA GLN A 48 7.73 16.39 -6.70
C GLN A 48 7.34 16.91 -8.08
N ASN A 49 8.32 16.99 -8.96
CA ASN A 49 8.14 17.29 -10.37
C ASN A 49 8.51 16.07 -11.19
N THR A 50 7.60 15.65 -12.05
CA THR A 50 7.79 14.49 -12.88
C THR A 50 7.49 14.80 -14.33
N ARG A 51 8.32 14.29 -15.24
CA ARG A 51 8.13 14.37 -16.66
C ARG A 51 8.39 13.02 -17.31
N LEU A 52 7.45 12.57 -18.12
CA LEU A 52 7.60 11.41 -18.99
C LEU A 52 7.50 11.87 -20.44
N ASP A 53 8.55 11.66 -21.21
CA ASP A 53 8.56 11.75 -22.66
C ASP A 53 8.36 10.33 -23.21
N TYR A 54 7.24 10.09 -23.91
CA TYR A 54 6.84 8.78 -24.39
C TYR A 54 6.61 8.79 -25.91
N LYS A 55 7.23 7.81 -26.60
CA LYS A 55 7.07 7.60 -28.04
C LYS A 55 6.86 6.12 -28.34
N LYS A 56 5.79 5.80 -29.05
CA LYS A 56 5.51 4.47 -29.59
C LYS A 56 4.74 4.63 -30.87
N ALA A 57 5.22 4.08 -31.97
CA ALA A 57 4.62 4.25 -33.31
C ALA A 57 4.38 5.73 -33.65
N GLU A 58 3.14 6.10 -33.91
CA GLU A 58 2.74 7.50 -34.19
C GLU A 58 2.45 8.32 -32.92
N VAL A 59 2.42 7.70 -31.75
CA VAL A 59 2.16 8.38 -30.46
C VAL A 59 3.43 9.02 -29.95
N ASP A 60 3.48 10.37 -29.94
CA ASP A 60 4.52 11.17 -29.31
C ASP A 60 3.86 12.07 -28.26
N THR A 61 4.02 11.76 -27.00
CA THR A 61 3.33 12.49 -25.92
C THR A 61 4.25 12.77 -24.75
N VAL A 62 4.01 13.90 -24.09
CA VAL A 62 4.74 14.34 -22.91
C VAL A 62 3.76 14.53 -21.76
N VAL A 63 3.91 13.75 -20.71
CA VAL A 63 3.15 13.92 -19.47
C VAL A 63 4.02 14.64 -18.44
N LYS A 64 3.51 15.76 -17.92
CA LYS A 64 4.14 16.50 -16.81
C LYS A 64 3.22 16.48 -15.62
N ARG A 65 3.77 16.26 -14.46
CA ARG A 65 3.02 16.27 -13.21
C ARG A 65 3.82 16.92 -12.10
N ASN A 66 3.20 17.91 -11.48
CA ASN A 66 3.70 18.56 -10.27
C ASN A 66 2.78 18.17 -9.13
N VAL A 67 3.33 17.55 -8.10
CA VAL A 67 2.56 17.08 -6.96
C VAL A 67 3.23 17.48 -5.66
N PHE A 68 2.44 17.63 -4.65
CA PHE A 68 2.88 17.90 -3.30
C PHE A 68 2.42 16.75 -2.41
N ASN A 69 3.36 15.90 -2.03
CA ASN A 69 3.08 14.78 -1.15
C ASN A 69 3.21 15.23 0.31
N PHE A 70 2.33 14.70 1.13
CA PHE A 70 2.27 14.94 2.56
C PHE A 70 2.38 13.59 3.28
N ALA A 71 3.34 13.45 4.19
CA ALA A 71 3.59 12.21 4.91
C ALA A 71 3.73 12.48 6.42
N PRO A 72 2.61 12.49 7.16
CA PRO A 72 2.63 12.65 8.61
C PRO A 72 3.07 11.35 9.30
N ASN A 73 3.76 11.49 10.41
CA ASN A 73 4.14 10.36 11.26
C ASN A 73 3.97 10.70 12.74
N VAL A 74 3.60 9.71 13.52
CA VAL A 74 3.51 9.78 14.99
C VAL A 74 4.14 8.52 15.57
N ASP A 75 5.04 8.67 16.52
CA ASP A 75 5.55 7.57 17.37
C ASP A 75 5.33 7.98 18.82
N PHE A 76 4.41 7.31 19.47
CA PHE A 76 4.09 7.50 20.86
C PHE A 76 4.45 6.25 21.66
N ARG A 77 5.25 6.43 22.69
CA ARG A 77 5.59 5.37 23.63
C ARG A 77 5.26 5.82 25.04
N TYR A 78 4.52 4.98 25.75
CA TYR A 78 4.24 5.16 27.16
C TYR A 78 4.79 3.97 27.97
N ARG A 79 5.52 4.25 29.00
CA ARG A 79 6.13 3.27 29.89
C ARG A 79 5.40 3.27 31.23
N PHE A 80 4.62 2.24 31.47
CA PHE A 80 3.91 2.05 32.73
C PHE A 80 4.88 1.66 33.83
N SER A 81 5.86 0.77 33.52
CA SER A 81 6.93 0.30 34.40
C SER A 81 8.15 -0.06 33.55
N LYS A 82 9.21 -0.58 34.22
CA LYS A 82 10.40 -1.11 33.50
C LYS A 82 10.09 -2.29 32.58
N VAL A 83 8.99 -3.00 32.85
CA VAL A 83 8.58 -4.23 32.13
C VAL A 83 7.22 -4.12 31.47
N SER A 84 6.61 -2.93 31.45
CA SER A 84 5.30 -2.70 30.86
C SER A 84 5.30 -1.43 30.04
N GLN A 85 4.96 -1.54 28.76
CA GLN A 85 4.94 -0.40 27.83
C GLN A 85 3.85 -0.54 26.78
N LEU A 86 3.39 0.61 26.30
CA LEU A 86 2.53 0.78 25.15
C LEU A 86 3.29 1.58 24.09
N ARG A 87 3.23 1.15 22.84
CA ARG A 87 3.72 1.91 21.71
C ARG A 87 2.65 2.03 20.64
N PHE A 88 2.39 3.24 20.21
CA PHE A 88 1.56 3.55 19.07
C PHE A 88 2.39 4.21 17.99
N THR A 89 2.26 3.74 16.76
CA THR A 89 2.92 4.33 15.59
C THR A 89 1.90 4.56 14.50
N TYR A 90 1.86 5.76 13.97
CA TYR A 90 1.10 6.10 12.77
C TYR A 90 2.03 6.61 11.70
N ARG A 91 1.79 6.21 10.46
CA ARG A 91 2.48 6.71 9.27
C ARG A 91 1.48 6.90 8.15
N GLY A 92 1.41 8.13 7.64
CA GLY A 92 0.72 8.47 6.41
C GLY A 92 1.71 8.54 5.25
N ARG A 93 1.32 8.07 4.08
CA ARG A 93 2.16 8.14 2.88
C ARG A 93 1.31 8.33 1.64
N ALA A 94 1.58 9.39 0.88
CA ALA A 94 1.07 9.57 -0.46
C ALA A 94 1.88 8.75 -1.47
N SER A 95 1.21 8.15 -2.45
CA SER A 95 1.82 7.45 -3.56
C SER A 95 1.21 7.91 -4.87
N GLN A 96 2.05 8.31 -5.81
CA GLN A 96 1.61 8.78 -7.12
C GLN A 96 1.29 7.60 -8.04
N PRO A 97 0.32 7.74 -8.97
CA PRO A 97 0.15 6.81 -10.07
C PRO A 97 1.45 6.71 -10.87
N SER A 98 1.72 5.54 -11.45
CA SER A 98 2.79 5.42 -12.43
C SER A 98 2.52 6.33 -13.63
N MET A 99 3.57 6.90 -14.21
CA MET A 99 3.39 7.79 -15.36
C MET A 99 2.81 7.07 -16.56
N GLU A 100 3.09 5.76 -16.71
CA GLU A 100 2.49 4.92 -17.76
C GLU A 100 0.96 4.81 -17.60
N ASN A 101 0.48 4.70 -16.37
CA ASN A 101 -0.97 4.67 -16.11
C ASN A 101 -1.66 6.01 -16.42
N LEU A 102 -0.91 7.11 -16.50
CA LEU A 102 -1.41 8.44 -16.81
C LEU A 102 -1.37 8.77 -18.31
N LEU A 103 -0.74 7.91 -19.14
CA LEU A 103 -0.76 8.08 -20.58
C LEU A 103 -2.17 7.85 -21.12
N ASP A 104 -2.66 8.76 -21.96
CA ASP A 104 -3.90 8.54 -22.69
C ASP A 104 -3.61 7.72 -23.96
N VAL A 105 -3.17 6.48 -23.73
CA VAL A 105 -2.79 5.55 -24.79
C VAL A 105 -3.54 4.25 -24.61
N THR A 106 -4.07 3.73 -25.70
CA THR A 106 -4.66 2.40 -25.77
C THR A 106 -3.61 1.43 -26.36
N ASP A 107 -3.34 0.36 -25.65
CA ASP A 107 -2.55 -0.77 -26.17
C ASP A 107 -3.52 -1.88 -26.56
N ASP A 108 -3.74 -2.04 -27.83
CA ASP A 108 -4.60 -3.03 -28.48
C ASP A 108 -3.82 -4.07 -29.28
N SER A 109 -2.52 -4.19 -29.04
CA SER A 109 -1.65 -5.20 -29.64
C SER A 109 -2.18 -6.62 -29.46
N ASN A 110 -2.95 -6.84 -28.41
CA ASN A 110 -3.78 -8.05 -28.21
C ASN A 110 -5.26 -7.64 -28.15
N PRO A 111 -6.06 -7.86 -29.21
CA PRO A 111 -7.47 -7.46 -29.26
C PRO A 111 -8.35 -8.09 -28.17
N LEU A 112 -7.92 -9.22 -27.59
CA LEU A 112 -8.64 -9.87 -26.50
C LEU A 112 -8.23 -9.34 -25.12
N ASN A 113 -7.17 -8.52 -25.04
CA ASN A 113 -6.69 -7.95 -23.77
C ASN A 113 -6.18 -6.52 -24.01
N ILE A 114 -7.10 -5.59 -24.10
CA ILE A 114 -6.82 -4.18 -24.36
C ILE A 114 -6.46 -3.49 -23.03
N ARG A 115 -5.41 -2.68 -23.04
CA ARG A 115 -5.01 -1.86 -21.89
C ARG A 115 -5.14 -0.39 -22.23
N LYS A 116 -5.77 0.36 -21.32
CA LYS A 116 -5.93 1.82 -21.43
C LYS A 116 -5.29 2.51 -20.25
N GLY A 117 -4.67 3.65 -20.50
CA GLY A 117 -4.26 4.54 -19.42
C GLY A 117 -5.41 5.40 -18.90
N ASN A 118 -5.17 6.13 -17.82
CA ASN A 118 -6.14 7.03 -17.20
C ASN A 118 -5.45 8.32 -16.70
N PRO A 119 -5.47 9.40 -17.48
CA PRO A 119 -4.90 10.68 -17.04
C PRO A 119 -5.57 11.28 -15.80
N GLY A 120 -6.80 10.87 -15.52
CA GLY A 120 -7.60 11.33 -14.38
C GLY A 120 -7.25 10.71 -13.03
N LEU A 121 -6.24 9.83 -12.96
CA LEU A 121 -5.86 9.18 -11.72
C LEU A 121 -5.38 10.18 -10.66
N LYS A 122 -5.91 10.01 -9.47
CA LYS A 122 -5.50 10.74 -8.26
C LYS A 122 -4.44 9.98 -7.51
N PRO A 123 -3.57 10.67 -6.74
CA PRO A 123 -2.68 10.01 -5.81
C PRO A 123 -3.44 9.15 -4.80
N SER A 124 -2.87 8.01 -4.45
CA SER A 124 -3.34 7.22 -3.32
C SER A 124 -2.70 7.70 -2.02
N PHE A 125 -3.40 7.52 -0.91
CA PHE A 125 -2.87 7.82 0.41
C PHE A 125 -3.04 6.62 1.34
N SER A 126 -1.91 6.12 1.85
CA SER A 126 -1.87 4.97 2.74
C SER A 126 -1.72 5.42 4.18
N HIS A 127 -2.58 4.90 5.05
CA HIS A 127 -2.51 5.02 6.50
C HIS A 127 -2.03 3.71 7.09
N SER A 128 -0.96 3.74 7.87
CA SER A 128 -0.46 2.58 8.62
C SER A 128 -0.44 2.89 10.10
N MET A 129 -1.20 2.14 10.87
CA MET A 129 -1.32 2.28 12.32
C MET A 129 -0.84 0.98 12.98
N ARG A 130 -0.01 1.11 14.00
CA ARG A 130 0.48 -0.01 14.79
C ARG A 130 0.34 0.31 16.26
N LEU A 131 -0.27 -0.62 17.00
CA LEU A 131 -0.35 -0.58 18.43
C LEU A 131 0.34 -1.81 18.98
N PHE A 132 1.27 -1.61 19.87
CA PHE A 132 1.98 -2.67 20.56
C PHE A 132 1.92 -2.44 22.07
N TYR A 133 1.51 -3.46 22.80
CA TYR A 133 1.51 -3.48 24.25
C TYR A 133 2.23 -4.73 24.74
N ASN A 134 3.07 -4.57 25.74
CA ASN A 134 3.64 -5.71 26.45
C ASN A 134 3.74 -5.40 27.93
N THR A 135 3.59 -6.45 28.73
CA THR A 135 3.79 -6.41 30.17
C THR A 135 4.32 -7.74 30.67
N TYR A 136 5.05 -7.69 31.75
CA TYR A 136 5.56 -8.89 32.44
C TYR A 136 5.55 -8.67 33.93
N ASN A 137 5.09 -9.67 34.69
CA ASN A 137 5.14 -9.74 36.15
C ASN A 137 6.04 -10.91 36.53
N ALA A 138 7.20 -10.60 37.10
CA ALA A 138 8.22 -11.60 37.44
C ALA A 138 7.78 -12.50 38.61
N ASP A 139 7.08 -11.96 39.60
CA ASP A 139 6.65 -12.72 40.80
C ASP A 139 5.64 -13.81 40.44
N LYS A 140 4.74 -13.48 39.53
CA LYS A 140 3.70 -14.39 38.99
C LYS A 140 4.14 -15.14 37.75
N GLN A 141 5.35 -14.86 37.21
CA GLN A 141 5.84 -15.36 35.94
C GLN A 141 4.76 -15.26 34.86
N ARG A 142 4.14 -14.08 34.77
CA ARG A 142 3.03 -13.80 33.87
C ARG A 142 3.41 -12.73 32.88
N GLY A 143 3.28 -13.03 31.60
CA GLY A 143 3.50 -12.10 30.52
C GLY A 143 2.27 -11.97 29.63
N MET A 144 2.10 -10.79 29.04
CA MET A 144 1.08 -10.53 28.04
C MET A 144 1.65 -9.60 26.98
N MET A 145 1.37 -9.91 25.73
CA MET A 145 1.64 -9.02 24.59
C MET A 145 0.42 -8.93 23.71
N ALA A 146 0.20 -7.73 23.18
CA ALA A 146 -0.81 -7.49 22.16
C ALA A 146 -0.21 -6.63 21.06
N HIS A 147 -0.49 -6.98 19.81
CA HIS A 147 -0.08 -6.22 18.64
C HIS A 147 -1.24 -6.11 17.69
N VAL A 148 -1.57 -4.87 17.30
CA VAL A 148 -2.58 -4.57 16.29
C VAL A 148 -1.92 -3.77 15.19
N ASN A 149 -2.15 -4.15 13.95
CA ASN A 149 -1.71 -3.45 12.78
C ASN A 149 -2.92 -3.21 11.86
N LEU A 150 -3.14 -1.96 11.48
CA LEU A 150 -4.21 -1.55 10.58
C LEU A 150 -3.58 -0.75 9.44
N ASN A 151 -3.83 -1.18 8.22
CA ASN A 151 -3.46 -0.43 7.03
C ASN A 151 -4.72 -0.19 6.19
N MET A 152 -4.89 1.03 5.72
CA MET A 152 -5.97 1.41 4.81
C MET A 152 -5.44 2.35 3.75
N THR A 153 -5.99 2.24 2.54
CA THR A 153 -5.56 3.07 1.41
C THR A 153 -6.76 3.80 0.84
N GLN A 154 -6.69 5.12 0.87
CA GLN A 154 -7.63 6.00 0.19
C GLN A 154 -7.18 6.19 -1.26
N ASN A 155 -8.15 6.29 -2.19
CA ASN A 155 -7.89 6.40 -3.63
C ASN A 155 -6.91 5.32 -4.12
N SER A 156 -7.03 4.10 -3.64
CA SER A 156 -6.22 2.98 -4.10
C SER A 156 -6.34 2.84 -5.61
N ILE A 157 -5.22 2.69 -6.31
CA ILE A 157 -5.22 2.50 -7.75
C ILE A 157 -5.33 1.01 -8.01
N THR A 158 -6.39 0.61 -8.68
CA THR A 158 -6.68 -0.78 -9.05
C THR A 158 -7.09 -0.85 -10.51
N ASN A 159 -6.99 -2.03 -11.11
CA ASN A 159 -7.45 -2.25 -12.47
C ASN A 159 -8.96 -2.46 -12.47
N ALA A 160 -9.67 -1.57 -13.14
CA ALA A 160 -11.04 -1.77 -13.55
C ALA A 160 -11.05 -2.65 -14.80
N THR A 161 -11.79 -3.74 -14.73
CA THR A 161 -11.87 -4.73 -15.80
C THR A 161 -13.25 -4.66 -16.45
N THR A 162 -13.28 -4.39 -17.77
CA THR A 162 -14.52 -4.39 -18.56
C THR A 162 -14.52 -5.61 -19.45
N TYR A 163 -15.57 -6.39 -19.37
CA TYR A 163 -15.83 -7.55 -20.22
C TYR A 163 -16.68 -7.13 -21.42
N ASN A 164 -16.27 -7.48 -22.62
CA ASN A 164 -17.06 -7.30 -23.83
C ASN A 164 -17.68 -8.65 -24.24
N GLN A 165 -19.00 -8.78 -24.09
CA GLN A 165 -19.72 -10.04 -24.37
C GLN A 165 -19.71 -10.41 -25.84
N SER A 166 -19.67 -9.44 -26.75
CA SER A 166 -19.73 -9.70 -28.19
C SER A 166 -18.42 -10.24 -28.75
N THR A 167 -17.28 -9.80 -28.21
CA THR A 167 -15.94 -10.19 -28.70
C THR A 167 -15.24 -11.20 -27.78
N GLY A 168 -15.74 -11.37 -26.56
CA GLY A 168 -15.06 -12.15 -25.50
C GLY A 168 -13.78 -11.46 -24.98
N GLY A 169 -13.52 -10.23 -25.42
CA GLY A 169 -12.34 -9.46 -25.02
C GLY A 169 -12.49 -8.79 -23.67
N VAL A 170 -11.35 -8.40 -23.09
CA VAL A 170 -11.24 -7.71 -21.81
C VAL A 170 -10.50 -6.40 -21.99
N THR A 171 -11.08 -5.30 -21.49
CA THR A 171 -10.39 -4.02 -21.39
C THR A 171 -10.03 -3.75 -19.94
N VAL A 172 -8.76 -3.44 -19.69
CA VAL A 172 -8.22 -3.12 -18.36
C VAL A 172 -7.82 -1.65 -18.33
N LYS A 173 -8.35 -0.91 -17.35
CA LYS A 173 -8.04 0.51 -17.12
C LYS A 173 -7.78 0.74 -15.64
N PRO A 174 -6.70 1.44 -15.25
CA PRO A 174 -6.46 1.78 -13.86
C PRO A 174 -7.45 2.85 -13.39
N GLU A 175 -8.07 2.64 -12.23
CA GLU A 175 -9.00 3.56 -11.60
C GLU A 175 -8.76 3.70 -10.09
N ASN A 176 -9.17 4.83 -9.52
CA ASN A 176 -9.12 5.02 -8.07
C ASN A 176 -10.37 4.43 -7.41
N ILE A 177 -10.15 3.67 -6.34
CA ILE A 177 -11.20 3.08 -5.54
C ILE A 177 -10.88 3.21 -4.05
N ASN A 178 -11.93 3.33 -3.22
CA ASN A 178 -11.85 3.28 -1.77
C ASN A 178 -12.36 1.93 -1.26
N GLY A 179 -11.95 1.57 -0.03
CA GLY A 179 -12.41 0.35 0.61
C GLY A 179 -11.30 -0.69 0.80
N ASN A 180 -10.09 -0.46 0.29
CA ASN A 180 -8.95 -1.35 0.49
C ASN A 180 -8.33 -1.13 1.88
N TRP A 181 -8.41 -2.14 2.75
CA TRP A 181 -7.80 -2.12 4.06
C TRP A 181 -7.51 -3.53 4.58
N ASN A 182 -6.56 -3.63 5.47
CA ASN A 182 -6.27 -4.87 6.17
C ASN A 182 -5.98 -4.60 7.64
N ALA A 183 -6.40 -5.52 8.48
CA ALA A 183 -6.15 -5.53 9.90
C ALA A 183 -5.50 -6.85 10.32
N MET A 184 -4.53 -6.78 11.21
CA MET A 184 -3.89 -7.93 11.83
C MET A 184 -3.85 -7.72 13.34
N GLY A 185 -4.32 -8.70 14.08
CA GLY A 185 -4.21 -8.77 15.52
C GLY A 185 -3.36 -9.96 15.95
N MET A 186 -2.52 -9.76 16.94
CA MET A 186 -1.79 -10.83 17.64
C MET A 186 -1.95 -10.62 19.13
N PHE A 187 -2.18 -11.69 19.85
CA PHE A 187 -2.24 -11.72 21.30
C PHE A 187 -1.44 -12.90 21.82
N GLY A 188 -0.54 -12.64 22.74
CA GLY A 188 0.25 -13.65 23.42
C GLY A 188 0.09 -13.52 24.92
N PHE A 189 -0.09 -14.64 25.59
CA PHE A 189 -0.22 -14.71 27.03
C PHE A 189 0.56 -15.91 27.54
N ASN A 190 1.32 -15.70 28.62
CA ASN A 190 1.98 -16.77 29.33
C ASN A 190 1.78 -16.59 30.84
N THR A 191 1.62 -17.69 31.57
CA THR A 191 1.54 -17.67 33.01
C THR A 191 2.01 -18.98 33.61
N ALA A 192 2.74 -18.91 34.72
CA ALA A 192 3.00 -20.06 35.54
C ALA A 192 1.79 -20.36 36.43
N LEU A 193 1.52 -21.64 36.62
CA LEU A 193 0.54 -22.10 37.61
C LEU A 193 1.09 -22.00 39.03
N ARG A 194 0.24 -22.29 40.03
CA ARG A 194 0.45 -22.03 41.46
C ARG A 194 1.79 -22.52 42.00
N ASP A 195 2.26 -23.68 41.56
CA ASP A 195 3.53 -24.27 42.00
C ASP A 195 4.72 -23.98 41.08
N LYS A 196 4.52 -23.14 40.05
CA LYS A 196 5.51 -22.75 39.03
C LYS A 196 6.13 -23.92 38.24
N ARG A 197 5.64 -25.15 38.42
CA ARG A 197 6.10 -26.32 37.66
C ARG A 197 5.48 -26.40 36.30
N PHE A 198 4.29 -25.82 36.13
CA PHE A 198 3.55 -25.82 34.89
C PHE A 198 3.38 -24.38 34.40
N THR A 199 3.50 -24.19 33.10
CA THR A 199 3.26 -22.93 32.43
C THR A 199 2.22 -23.12 31.33
N ILE A 200 1.33 -22.13 31.20
CA ILE A 200 0.38 -22.05 30.11
C ILE A 200 0.88 -20.95 29.18
N ASN A 201 1.02 -21.28 27.91
CA ASN A 201 1.34 -20.34 26.86
C ASN A 201 0.20 -20.36 25.82
N SER A 202 -0.35 -19.20 25.53
CA SER A 202 -1.37 -19.04 24.48
C SER A 202 -0.91 -17.97 23.51
N PHE A 203 -1.09 -18.23 22.22
CA PHE A 203 -0.81 -17.29 21.17
C PHE A 203 -1.92 -17.34 20.12
N SER A 204 -2.57 -16.20 19.89
CA SER A 204 -3.64 -16.06 18.92
C SER A 204 -3.26 -15.02 17.86
N ARG A 205 -3.60 -15.27 16.62
CA ARG A 205 -3.41 -14.36 15.49
C ARG A 205 -4.66 -14.35 14.63
N ALA A 206 -5.11 -13.15 14.29
CA ALA A 206 -6.19 -12.93 13.34
C ALA A 206 -5.75 -11.94 12.26
N ASN A 207 -6.09 -12.21 11.01
CA ASN A 207 -5.91 -11.29 9.89
C ASN A 207 -7.23 -11.12 9.16
N TYR A 208 -7.51 -9.90 8.77
CA TYR A 208 -8.63 -9.56 7.91
C TYR A 208 -8.16 -8.66 6.79
N THR A 209 -8.57 -8.95 5.56
CA THR A 209 -8.25 -8.15 4.39
C THR A 209 -9.53 -7.88 3.61
N ASN A 210 -9.80 -6.62 3.35
CA ASN A 210 -10.83 -6.16 2.44
C ASN A 210 -10.18 -5.57 1.20
N ALA A 211 -10.32 -6.24 0.08
CA ALA A 211 -9.80 -5.80 -1.21
C ALA A 211 -10.96 -5.54 -2.17
N VAL A 212 -10.98 -4.37 -2.77
CA VAL A 212 -12.05 -3.90 -3.64
C VAL A 212 -11.49 -3.57 -5.02
N SER A 213 -12.21 -3.97 -6.07
CA SER A 213 -11.90 -3.62 -7.46
C SER A 213 -13.19 -3.47 -8.27
N TYR A 214 -13.09 -2.82 -9.44
CA TYR A 214 -14.23 -2.67 -10.34
C TYR A 214 -14.28 -3.78 -11.38
N LEU A 215 -15.49 -4.28 -11.63
CA LEU A 215 -15.79 -5.19 -12.73
C LEU A 215 -17.00 -4.64 -13.50
N PHE A 216 -16.87 -4.52 -14.81
CA PHE A 216 -17.92 -4.06 -15.70
C PHE A 216 -18.25 -5.15 -16.74
N ASN A 217 -19.50 -5.22 -17.13
CA ASN A 217 -19.94 -6.00 -18.28
C ASN A 217 -20.46 -5.03 -19.34
N ASP A 218 -19.79 -4.99 -20.48
CA ASP A 218 -19.87 -3.87 -21.40
C ASP A 218 -19.76 -2.56 -20.60
N ASP A 219 -20.38 -1.52 -20.78
CA ASP A 219 -20.23 -0.30 -19.97
C ASP A 219 -21.06 -0.31 -18.66
N THR A 220 -21.67 -1.44 -18.31
CA THR A 220 -22.49 -1.55 -17.11
C THR A 220 -21.68 -2.08 -15.93
N LYS A 221 -21.59 -1.31 -14.86
CA LYS A 221 -20.97 -1.75 -13.60
C LYS A 221 -21.75 -2.91 -12.99
N ILE A 222 -21.14 -4.09 -12.93
CA ILE A 222 -21.82 -5.29 -12.39
C ILE A 222 -21.62 -5.34 -10.87
N ASN A 223 -20.39 -5.08 -10.40
CA ASN A 223 -20.06 -5.21 -8.98
C ASN A 223 -18.75 -4.52 -8.61
N ASP A 224 -18.67 -3.99 -7.39
CA ASP A 224 -17.40 -3.81 -6.72
C ASP A 224 -16.95 -5.20 -6.24
N LYS A 225 -15.89 -5.73 -6.82
CA LYS A 225 -15.35 -7.00 -6.37
C LYS A 225 -14.79 -6.82 -4.96
N ASN A 226 -15.48 -7.35 -3.98
CA ASN A 226 -15.03 -7.35 -2.60
C ASN A 226 -14.53 -8.74 -2.24
N THR A 227 -13.29 -8.86 -1.83
CA THR A 227 -12.70 -10.10 -1.34
C THR A 227 -12.26 -9.88 0.09
N SER A 228 -12.88 -10.57 1.04
CA SER A 228 -12.43 -10.61 2.42
C SER A 228 -11.77 -11.96 2.70
N THR A 229 -10.60 -11.93 3.32
CA THR A 229 -9.91 -13.14 3.76
C THR A 229 -9.67 -13.03 5.25
N THR A 230 -10.20 -13.99 6.01
CA THR A 230 -9.96 -14.11 7.44
C THR A 230 -9.12 -15.37 7.69
N LEU A 231 -7.96 -15.18 8.29
CA LEU A 231 -7.12 -16.28 8.76
C LEU A 231 -6.97 -16.15 10.26
N THR A 232 -7.43 -17.13 11.01
CA THR A 232 -7.27 -17.22 12.46
C THR A 232 -6.38 -18.42 12.79
N SER A 233 -5.39 -18.23 13.64
CA SER A 233 -4.51 -19.27 14.14
C SER A 233 -4.43 -19.13 15.66
N GLU A 234 -4.69 -20.22 16.37
CA GLU A 234 -4.54 -20.32 17.81
C GLU A 234 -3.57 -21.46 18.15
N ARG A 235 -2.70 -21.24 19.11
CA ARG A 235 -1.75 -22.21 19.63
C ARG A 235 -1.75 -22.13 21.16
N ILE A 236 -2.01 -23.23 21.82
CA ILE A 236 -2.00 -23.40 23.27
C ILE A 236 -0.81 -24.26 23.64
#